data_9580b60c1c07e843b2195b9cef24f976
#
_entry.id   9580b60c1c07e843b2195b9cef24f976
#
_cell.length_a   1.000
_cell.length_b   1.000
_cell.length_c   1.000
_cell.angle_alpha   90.00
_cell.angle_beta   90.00
_cell.angle_gamma   90.00
#
_symmetry.space_group_name_H-M   'P 1'
#
loop_
_entity.id
_entity.type
_entity.pdbx_description
1 polymer ?
#
loop_
_entity_poly.entity_id
_entity_poly.type
_entity_poly.pdbx_seq_one_letter_code
_entity_poly.pdbx_strand_id
1 'polypeptide(L)'
;MGAKAKKPDPQQVQQIKAQHANFRAQPKPQQVPAVTFNQNYRIQGSEQWQGPQYEVFRSYHPERHDQGWYRSRYNRVELIGGGYYFWNNGYWYPAWGYDPSAEYYAYDGPIYVGHRAEPPDKVIADVQAVLQQMGYYRGDVDGLLGPLTREALTAYQADQGLTTTAAIDQPTLDALGMG
;
A
#
# COMPACT_ATOMS: atom_id res chain seq x y z
N MET A 1 24.57 1.17 12.20
CA MET A 1 24.35 1.71 13.30
C MET A 1 23.45 2.84 13.28
N GLY A 2 23.79 4.03 13.09
CA GLY A 2 22.93 5.16 13.21
C GLY A 2 21.72 5.13 12.28
N ALA A 3 21.78 4.40 11.19
CA ALA A 3 20.70 4.36 10.23
C ALA A 3 19.40 3.82 10.83
N LYS A 4 19.51 2.93 11.80
CA LYS A 4 18.34 2.32 12.37
C LYS A 4 17.41 3.29 13.06
N ALA A 5 17.98 4.34 13.66
CA ALA A 5 17.19 5.30 14.38
C ALA A 5 16.82 6.51 13.53
N LYS A 6 17.25 6.51 12.26
CA LYS A 6 17.06 7.66 11.42
C LYS A 6 15.61 7.82 11.03
N LYS A 7 15.14 9.05 11.10
CA LYS A 7 13.78 9.39 10.68
C LYS A 7 13.83 10.31 9.49
N PRO A 8 12.79 10.32 8.65
CA PRO A 8 12.77 11.25 7.54
C PRO A 8 12.62 12.67 8.03
N ASP A 9 13.14 13.61 7.24
CA ASP A 9 13.02 15.04 7.53
C ASP A 9 11.55 15.44 7.35
N PRO A 10 10.91 15.99 8.40
CA PRO A 10 9.49 16.35 8.29
C PRO A 10 9.19 17.34 7.18
N GLN A 11 10.10 18.26 6.90
CA GLN A 11 9.88 19.22 5.81
C GLN A 11 9.91 18.53 4.46
N GLN A 12 10.83 17.59 4.27
CA GLN A 12 10.88 16.83 3.03
C GLN A 12 9.63 15.99 2.84
N VAL A 13 9.13 15.40 3.92
CA VAL A 13 7.89 14.62 3.85
C VAL A 13 6.75 15.51 3.38
N GLN A 14 6.62 16.70 3.95
CA GLN A 14 5.55 17.62 3.56
C GLN A 14 5.69 18.06 2.10
N GLN A 15 6.91 18.33 1.66
CA GLN A 15 7.15 18.70 0.27
C GLN A 15 6.78 17.57 -0.69
N ILE A 16 7.13 16.35 -0.34
CA ILE A 16 6.82 15.19 -1.15
C ILE A 16 5.29 15.02 -1.24
N LYS A 17 4.60 15.14 -0.12
CA LYS A 17 3.14 15.02 -0.12
C LYS A 17 2.50 16.09 -0.99
N ALA A 18 3.02 17.31 -0.94
CA ALA A 18 2.50 18.40 -1.75
C ALA A 18 2.76 18.17 -3.24
N GLN A 19 3.94 17.64 -3.59
CA GLN A 19 4.27 17.36 -4.97
C GLN A 19 3.37 16.30 -5.57
N HIS A 20 2.88 15.39 -4.75
CA HIS A 20 2.05 14.27 -5.21
C HIS A 20 0.55 14.53 -5.02
N ALA A 21 0.14 15.77 -4.81
CA ALA A 21 -1.26 16.07 -4.52
C ALA A 21 -2.21 15.52 -5.57
N ASN A 22 -1.78 15.51 -6.84
CA ASN A 22 -2.61 15.02 -7.95
C ASN A 22 -1.99 13.79 -8.60
N PHE A 23 -1.20 13.05 -7.85
CA PHE A 23 -0.52 11.88 -8.39
C PHE A 23 -1.51 10.81 -8.85
N ARG A 24 -1.20 10.18 -9.98
CA ARG A 24 -1.98 9.07 -10.52
C ARG A 24 -1.04 7.98 -11.02
N ALA A 25 -1.24 6.77 -10.51
CA ALA A 25 -0.45 5.64 -10.96
C ALA A 25 -0.90 5.18 -12.34
N GLN A 26 0.07 4.72 -13.15
CA GLN A 26 -0.19 4.13 -14.46
C GLN A 26 0.15 2.65 -14.40
N PRO A 27 -0.71 1.76 -14.91
CA PRO A 27 -0.37 0.34 -14.92
C PRO A 27 0.90 0.10 -15.72
N LYS A 28 1.78 -0.77 -15.20
CA LYS A 28 3.04 -1.11 -15.85
C LYS A 28 3.23 -2.62 -15.88
N PRO A 29 2.39 -3.36 -16.61
CA PRO A 29 2.38 -4.83 -16.50
C PRO A 29 3.73 -5.49 -16.81
N GLN A 30 4.54 -4.88 -17.65
CA GLN A 30 5.83 -5.46 -18.01
C GLN A 30 6.91 -5.21 -16.98
N GLN A 31 6.79 -4.13 -16.21
CA GLN A 31 7.78 -3.77 -15.20
C GLN A 31 7.33 -4.17 -13.79
N VAL A 32 6.04 -4.06 -13.52
CA VAL A 32 5.45 -4.43 -12.25
C VAL A 32 4.32 -5.39 -12.56
N PRO A 33 4.58 -6.71 -12.50
CA PRO A 33 3.56 -7.69 -12.88
C PRO A 33 2.35 -7.65 -11.99
N ALA A 34 1.18 -7.89 -12.56
CA ALA A 34 -0.05 -7.97 -11.80
C ALA A 34 -0.10 -9.28 -11.03
N VAL A 35 -0.68 -9.22 -9.82
CA VAL A 35 -0.98 -10.44 -9.09
C VAL A 35 -2.28 -11.04 -9.63
N THR A 36 -2.46 -12.33 -9.41
CA THR A 36 -3.61 -13.08 -9.90
C THR A 36 -4.55 -13.35 -8.74
N PHE A 37 -5.85 -13.27 -8.98
CA PHE A 37 -6.83 -13.59 -7.95
C PHE A 37 -6.72 -15.06 -7.54
N ASN A 38 -6.66 -15.27 -6.22
CA ASN A 38 -6.63 -16.61 -5.65
C ASN A 38 -7.35 -16.55 -4.31
N GLN A 39 -8.57 -17.11 -4.25
CA GLN A 39 -9.39 -16.99 -3.04
C GLN A 39 -8.76 -17.65 -1.82
N ASN A 40 -7.77 -18.50 -2.01
CA ASN A 40 -7.07 -19.15 -0.90
C ASN A 40 -5.83 -18.37 -0.44
N TYR A 41 -5.56 -17.24 -1.08
CA TYR A 41 -4.38 -16.45 -0.76
C TYR A 41 -4.46 -15.91 0.66
N ARG A 42 -3.33 -15.98 1.36
CA ARG A 42 -3.13 -15.34 2.65
C ARG A 42 -1.80 -14.61 2.60
N ILE A 43 -1.72 -13.49 3.28
CA ILE A 43 -0.46 -12.72 3.30
C ILE A 43 0.58 -13.54 4.06
N GLN A 44 1.70 -13.79 3.39
CA GLN A 44 2.74 -14.66 3.94
C GLN A 44 3.27 -14.12 5.25
N GLY A 45 3.28 -14.97 6.28
CA GLY A 45 3.81 -14.62 7.59
C GLY A 45 2.85 -13.85 8.47
N SER A 46 1.68 -13.45 7.94
CA SER A 46 0.78 -12.57 8.68
C SER A 46 0.25 -13.19 9.96
N GLU A 47 0.13 -14.52 10.00
CA GLU A 47 -0.37 -15.19 11.19
C GLU A 47 0.53 -15.01 12.39
N GLN A 48 1.78 -14.63 12.18
CA GLN A 48 2.74 -14.40 13.27
C GLN A 48 2.83 -12.95 13.71
N TRP A 49 2.17 -12.03 13.00
CA TRP A 49 2.24 -10.62 13.34
C TRP A 49 1.34 -10.32 14.53
N GLN A 50 1.91 -9.65 15.54
CA GLN A 50 1.25 -9.43 16.81
C GLN A 50 0.67 -8.03 16.89
N GLY A 51 -0.50 -7.91 17.55
CA GLY A 51 -1.09 -6.62 17.82
C GLY A 51 -2.31 -6.34 16.97
N PRO A 52 -3.21 -5.45 17.48
CA PRO A 52 -4.45 -5.12 16.76
C PRO A 52 -4.20 -4.40 15.45
N GLN A 53 -3.08 -3.70 15.30
CA GLN A 53 -2.79 -2.96 14.08
C GLN A 53 -2.50 -3.88 12.90
N TYR A 54 -2.29 -5.17 13.14
CA TYR A 54 -2.04 -6.14 12.06
C TYR A 54 -3.23 -7.08 11.83
N GLU A 55 -4.34 -6.86 12.53
CA GLU A 55 -5.49 -7.75 12.43
C GLU A 55 -6.05 -7.80 11.02
N VAL A 56 -6.12 -6.66 10.31
CA VAL A 56 -6.65 -6.67 8.95
C VAL A 56 -5.77 -7.48 8.02
N PHE A 57 -4.47 -7.53 8.29
CA PHE A 57 -3.54 -8.32 7.46
C PHE A 57 -3.66 -9.81 7.78
N ARG A 58 -3.82 -10.16 9.07
CA ARG A 58 -3.96 -11.56 9.47
C ARG A 58 -5.25 -12.18 8.95
N SER A 59 -6.31 -11.38 8.90
CA SER A 59 -7.62 -11.89 8.48
C SER A 59 -7.88 -11.70 7.00
N TYR A 60 -6.99 -11.03 6.29
CA TYR A 60 -7.23 -10.72 4.88
C TYR A 60 -7.23 -11.97 4.02
N HIS A 61 -8.23 -12.08 3.18
CA HIS A 61 -8.24 -12.99 2.04
C HIS A 61 -9.06 -12.33 0.93
N PRO A 62 -8.68 -12.52 -0.32
CA PRO A 62 -9.42 -11.89 -1.41
C PRO A 62 -10.75 -12.57 -1.64
N GLU A 63 -11.74 -11.78 -2.01
CA GLU A 63 -13.06 -12.26 -2.39
C GLU A 63 -13.44 -11.59 -3.69
N ARG A 64 -14.20 -12.29 -4.52
CA ARG A 64 -14.62 -11.75 -5.80
C ARG A 64 -16.13 -11.50 -5.75
N HIS A 65 -16.50 -10.24 -5.97
CA HIS A 65 -17.89 -9.82 -5.97
C HIS A 65 -18.13 -8.87 -7.13
N ASP A 66 -19.41 -8.72 -7.52
CA ASP A 66 -19.73 -7.82 -8.61
C ASP A 66 -19.83 -6.36 -8.12
N GLN A 67 -20.03 -5.48 -9.07
CA GLN A 67 -20.08 -4.04 -8.81
C GLN A 67 -21.16 -3.68 -7.80
N GLY A 68 -22.36 -4.26 -7.95
CA GLY A 68 -23.46 -3.96 -7.05
C GLY A 68 -23.16 -4.33 -5.60
N TRP A 69 -22.48 -5.46 -5.41
CA TRP A 69 -22.11 -5.89 -4.08
C TRP A 69 -21.21 -4.86 -3.39
N TYR A 70 -20.18 -4.37 -4.10
CA TYR A 70 -19.27 -3.38 -3.52
C TYR A 70 -19.96 -2.04 -3.28
N ARG A 71 -20.77 -1.57 -4.23
CA ARG A 71 -21.42 -0.28 -4.08
C ARG A 71 -22.45 -0.25 -2.98
N SER A 72 -23.04 -1.39 -2.66
CA SER A 72 -24.02 -1.45 -1.58
C SER A 72 -23.38 -1.45 -0.20
N ARG A 73 -22.09 -1.72 -0.12
CA ARG A 73 -21.39 -1.87 1.17
C ARG A 73 -20.40 -0.77 1.47
N TYR A 74 -19.83 -0.12 0.45
CA TYR A 74 -18.77 0.85 0.66
C TYR A 74 -19.07 2.15 -0.06
N ASN A 75 -18.77 3.25 0.64
CA ASN A 75 -19.04 4.59 0.10
C ASN A 75 -18.00 5.03 -0.94
N ARG A 76 -16.80 4.46 -0.86
CA ARG A 76 -15.71 4.86 -1.74
C ARG A 76 -15.20 3.64 -2.49
N VAL A 77 -15.42 3.63 -3.79
CA VAL A 77 -14.86 2.63 -4.70
C VAL A 77 -14.31 3.42 -5.88
N GLU A 78 -13.01 3.30 -6.14
CA GLU A 78 -12.33 4.14 -7.14
C GLU A 78 -11.40 3.32 -8.01
N LEU A 79 -11.26 3.74 -9.26
CA LEU A 79 -10.31 3.13 -10.18
C LEU A 79 -8.93 3.73 -9.92
N ILE A 80 -7.98 2.88 -9.54
CA ILE A 80 -6.63 3.31 -9.17
C ILE A 80 -5.64 2.44 -9.93
N GLY A 81 -4.90 3.04 -10.84
CA GLY A 81 -3.80 2.36 -11.50
C GLY A 81 -4.17 1.10 -12.27
N GLY A 82 -5.38 1.01 -12.77
CA GLY A 82 -5.80 -0.14 -13.58
C GLY A 82 -6.69 -1.13 -12.88
N GLY A 83 -7.04 -0.90 -11.60
CA GLY A 83 -7.95 -1.76 -10.87
C GLY A 83 -8.80 -0.95 -9.90
N TYR A 84 -9.96 -1.47 -9.56
CA TYR A 84 -10.83 -0.79 -8.60
C TYR A 84 -10.47 -1.20 -7.18
N TYR A 85 -10.54 -0.22 -6.27
CA TYR A 85 -10.29 -0.42 -4.85
C TYR A 85 -11.47 0.12 -4.06
N PHE A 86 -11.75 -0.50 -2.90
CA PHE A 86 -12.72 0.07 -1.96
C PHE A 86 -12.02 0.47 -0.67
N TRP A 87 -12.57 1.51 -0.02
CA TRP A 87 -12.00 2.04 1.22
C TRP A 87 -12.86 1.64 2.41
N ASN A 88 -12.21 1.17 3.47
CA ASN A 88 -12.90 0.77 4.69
C ASN A 88 -11.96 0.97 5.88
N ASN A 89 -12.39 1.81 6.82
CA ASN A 89 -11.70 2.00 8.11
C ASN A 89 -10.21 2.28 7.99
N GLY A 90 -9.85 3.17 7.09
CA GLY A 90 -8.47 3.59 6.96
C GLY A 90 -7.64 2.80 5.95
N TYR A 91 -8.23 1.78 5.34
CA TYR A 91 -7.52 0.90 4.41
C TYR A 91 -8.22 0.84 3.07
N TRP A 92 -7.42 0.72 2.02
CA TRP A 92 -7.90 0.39 0.68
C TRP A 92 -7.64 -1.08 0.40
N TYR A 93 -8.57 -1.71 -0.31
CA TYR A 93 -8.50 -3.13 -0.66
C TYR A 93 -8.83 -3.29 -2.13
N PRO A 94 -8.18 -4.24 -2.83
CA PRO A 94 -8.59 -4.53 -4.21
C PRO A 94 -10.05 -4.99 -4.25
N ALA A 95 -10.80 -4.41 -5.17
CA ALA A 95 -12.22 -4.78 -5.35
C ALA A 95 -12.32 -5.79 -6.49
N TRP A 96 -11.85 -7.01 -6.22
CA TRP A 96 -11.84 -8.08 -7.22
C TRP A 96 -13.25 -8.33 -7.74
N GLY A 97 -13.38 -8.41 -9.06
CA GLY A 97 -14.66 -8.69 -9.71
C GLY A 97 -15.51 -7.47 -9.98
N TYR A 98 -15.12 -6.30 -9.46
CA TYR A 98 -15.87 -5.07 -9.69
C TYR A 98 -15.98 -4.77 -11.19
N ASP A 99 -14.86 -4.88 -11.90
CA ASP A 99 -14.81 -4.69 -13.35
C ASP A 99 -13.80 -5.69 -13.92
N PRO A 100 -14.26 -6.76 -14.56
CA PRO A 100 -13.34 -7.78 -15.07
C PRO A 100 -12.32 -7.25 -16.08
N SER A 101 -12.60 -6.10 -16.71
CA SER A 101 -11.68 -5.52 -17.68
C SER A 101 -10.64 -4.60 -17.02
N ALA A 102 -10.73 -4.37 -15.71
CA ALA A 102 -9.82 -3.48 -14.99
C ALA A 102 -9.37 -4.16 -13.69
N GLU A 103 -8.53 -5.18 -13.83
CA GLU A 103 -8.06 -5.96 -12.68
C GLU A 103 -6.54 -6.00 -12.62
N TYR A 104 -5.89 -4.88 -12.89
CA TYR A 104 -4.45 -4.79 -12.68
C TYR A 104 -4.19 -4.39 -11.22
N TYR A 105 -3.62 -5.29 -10.45
CA TYR A 105 -3.22 -5.02 -9.06
C TYR A 105 -1.79 -5.49 -8.89
N ALA A 106 -0.93 -4.59 -8.44
CA ALA A 106 0.47 -4.94 -8.17
C ALA A 106 0.61 -5.69 -6.85
N TYR A 107 -0.36 -5.57 -5.96
CA TYR A 107 -0.33 -6.12 -4.62
C TYR A 107 -1.75 -6.49 -4.22
N ASP A 108 -1.90 -7.66 -3.60
CA ASP A 108 -3.20 -8.12 -3.14
C ASP A 108 -3.20 -8.11 -1.62
N GLY A 109 -3.81 -7.09 -1.05
CA GLY A 109 -3.86 -6.94 0.40
C GLY A 109 -4.32 -5.55 0.79
N PRO A 110 -4.44 -5.30 2.10
CA PRO A 110 -4.81 -3.98 2.60
C PRO A 110 -3.68 -2.97 2.44
N ILE A 111 -4.03 -1.73 2.17
CA ILE A 111 -3.09 -0.60 2.11
C ILE A 111 -3.60 0.46 3.08
N TYR A 112 -2.84 0.70 4.13
CA TYR A 112 -3.24 1.69 5.14
C TYR A 112 -2.94 3.10 4.65
N VAL A 113 -3.93 3.99 4.72
CA VAL A 113 -3.74 5.40 4.37
C VAL A 113 -4.21 6.34 5.47
N GLY A 114 -4.82 5.81 6.53
CA GLY A 114 -5.34 6.63 7.61
C GLY A 114 -6.78 7.03 7.38
N HIS A 115 -7.24 7.99 8.17
CA HIS A 115 -8.68 8.29 8.23
C HIS A 115 -9.21 9.13 7.08
N ARG A 116 -8.32 9.75 6.31
CA ARG A 116 -8.76 10.70 5.28
C ARG A 116 -9.09 10.06 3.94
N ALA A 117 -8.94 8.76 3.82
CA ALA A 117 -9.21 8.06 2.55
C ALA A 117 -8.43 8.64 1.37
N GLU A 118 -7.17 9.07 1.61
CA GLU A 118 -6.33 9.53 0.51
C GLU A 118 -6.15 8.41 -0.50
N PRO A 119 -6.04 8.74 -1.80
CA PRO A 119 -5.87 7.70 -2.80
C PRO A 119 -4.65 6.84 -2.53
N PRO A 120 -4.76 5.53 -2.67
CA PRO A 120 -3.64 4.64 -2.30
C PRO A 120 -2.42 4.85 -3.17
N ASP A 121 -2.59 5.18 -4.46
CA ASP A 121 -1.44 5.41 -5.33
C ASP A 121 -0.65 6.64 -4.89
N LYS A 122 -1.35 7.69 -4.45
CA LYS A 122 -0.66 8.86 -3.92
C LYS A 122 0.15 8.51 -2.68
N VAL A 123 -0.44 7.77 -1.75
CA VAL A 123 0.26 7.40 -0.52
C VAL A 123 1.45 6.50 -0.84
N ILE A 124 1.29 5.56 -1.77
CA ILE A 124 2.42 4.71 -2.18
C ILE A 124 3.53 5.57 -2.79
N ALA A 125 3.18 6.53 -3.65
CA ALA A 125 4.19 7.41 -4.24
C ALA A 125 4.91 8.22 -3.18
N ASP A 126 4.18 8.73 -2.19
CA ASP A 126 4.80 9.45 -1.08
C ASP A 126 5.79 8.56 -0.33
N VAL A 127 5.39 7.34 -0.02
CA VAL A 127 6.25 6.37 0.67
C VAL A 127 7.49 6.06 -0.17
N GLN A 128 7.30 5.81 -1.46
CA GLN A 128 8.43 5.53 -2.36
C GLN A 128 9.44 6.67 -2.36
N ALA A 129 8.95 7.91 -2.44
CA ALA A 129 9.84 9.06 -2.50
C ALA A 129 10.60 9.25 -1.19
N VAL A 130 9.94 9.06 -0.04
CA VAL A 130 10.63 9.16 1.24
C VAL A 130 11.66 8.06 1.38
N LEU A 131 11.31 6.83 1.04
CA LEU A 131 12.27 5.72 1.11
C LEU A 131 13.43 5.93 0.15
N GLN A 132 13.18 6.56 -1.00
CA GLN A 132 14.25 6.89 -1.94
C GLN A 132 15.22 7.90 -1.33
N GLN A 133 14.71 8.93 -0.67
CA GLN A 133 15.55 9.91 0.00
C GLN A 133 16.36 9.30 1.13
N MET A 134 15.80 8.30 1.80
CA MET A 134 16.48 7.63 2.89
C MET A 134 17.43 6.52 2.43
N GLY A 135 17.46 6.24 1.13
CA GLY A 135 18.37 5.25 0.57
C GLY A 135 17.86 3.82 0.51
N TYR A 136 16.58 3.60 0.81
CA TYR A 136 16.01 2.25 0.78
C TYR A 136 15.44 1.86 -0.57
N TYR A 137 14.94 2.83 -1.34
CA TYR A 137 14.23 2.54 -2.58
C TYR A 137 14.98 3.13 -3.76
N ARG A 138 15.19 2.32 -4.80
CA ARG A 138 15.94 2.76 -5.99
C ARG A 138 15.13 2.70 -7.28
N GLY A 139 13.85 2.33 -7.18
CA GLY A 139 12.99 2.26 -8.35
C GLY A 139 12.33 3.58 -8.65
N ASP A 140 11.41 3.56 -9.60
CA ASP A 140 10.63 4.73 -9.96
C ASP A 140 9.56 5.02 -8.92
N VAL A 141 9.26 6.29 -8.71
CA VAL A 141 8.12 6.69 -7.88
C VAL A 141 6.88 6.59 -8.78
N ASP A 142 6.27 5.43 -8.79
CA ASP A 142 5.19 5.12 -9.73
C ASP A 142 3.84 4.86 -9.05
N GLY A 143 3.79 4.86 -7.72
CA GLY A 143 2.55 4.63 -6.99
C GLY A 143 2.06 3.19 -7.02
N LEU A 144 2.91 2.26 -7.44
CA LEU A 144 2.58 0.84 -7.50
C LEU A 144 3.34 0.09 -6.41
N LEU A 145 2.61 -0.71 -5.62
CA LEU A 145 3.22 -1.46 -4.52
C LEU A 145 3.76 -2.79 -5.04
N GLY A 146 4.77 -2.70 -5.90
CA GLY A 146 5.38 -3.86 -6.53
C GLY A 146 6.52 -4.43 -5.72
N PRO A 147 7.21 -5.44 -6.28
CA PRO A 147 8.26 -6.15 -5.53
C PRO A 147 9.40 -5.26 -5.03
N LEU A 148 9.88 -4.33 -5.85
CA LEU A 148 10.97 -3.46 -5.42
C LEU A 148 10.55 -2.56 -4.26
N THR A 149 9.35 -2.03 -4.32
CA THR A 149 8.84 -1.19 -3.24
C THR A 149 8.67 -2.01 -1.97
N ARG A 150 8.18 -3.22 -2.10
CA ARG A 150 7.98 -4.10 -0.94
C ARG A 150 9.29 -4.53 -0.32
N GLU A 151 10.35 -4.73 -1.14
CA GLU A 151 11.69 -4.97 -0.61
C GLU A 151 12.21 -3.79 0.20
N ALA A 152 12.00 -2.58 -0.34
CA ALA A 152 12.43 -1.37 0.35
C ALA A 152 11.70 -1.20 1.67
N LEU A 153 10.40 -1.49 1.68
CA LEU A 153 9.63 -1.45 2.93
C LEU A 153 10.16 -2.44 3.95
N THR A 154 10.47 -3.66 3.52
CA THR A 154 11.01 -4.67 4.42
C THR A 154 12.32 -4.20 5.06
N ALA A 155 13.22 -3.65 4.25
CA ALA A 155 14.50 -3.16 4.77
C ALA A 155 14.30 -2.01 5.76
N TYR A 156 13.43 -1.08 5.42
CA TYR A 156 13.14 0.04 6.31
C TYR A 156 12.52 -0.45 7.62
N GLN A 157 11.54 -1.34 7.52
CA GLN A 157 10.87 -1.88 8.70
C GLN A 157 11.85 -2.61 9.62
N ALA A 158 12.73 -3.41 9.03
CA ALA A 158 13.73 -4.12 9.82
C ALA A 158 14.65 -3.14 10.54
N ASP A 159 15.10 -2.09 9.86
CA ASP A 159 15.99 -1.11 10.47
C ASP A 159 15.31 -0.34 11.59
N GLN A 160 14.00 -0.16 11.50
CA GLN A 160 13.24 0.57 12.52
C GLN A 160 12.72 -0.32 13.64
N GLY A 161 12.98 -1.61 13.58
CA GLY A 161 12.47 -2.53 14.59
C GLY A 161 10.98 -2.80 14.48
N LEU A 162 10.41 -2.55 13.30
CA LEU A 162 8.99 -2.79 13.06
C LEU A 162 8.77 -4.20 12.50
N THR A 163 7.54 -4.69 12.61
CA THR A 163 7.19 -5.93 11.95
C THR A 163 7.41 -5.78 10.45
N THR A 164 8.12 -6.74 9.85
CA THR A 164 8.45 -6.67 8.42
C THR A 164 7.30 -7.20 7.59
N THR A 165 6.28 -6.39 7.43
CA THR A 165 5.08 -6.77 6.69
C THR A 165 5.26 -6.65 5.18
N ALA A 166 6.25 -5.90 4.74
CA ALA A 166 6.45 -5.56 3.33
C ALA A 166 5.23 -4.86 2.76
N ALA A 167 4.45 -4.21 3.61
CA ALA A 167 3.23 -3.52 3.23
C ALA A 167 3.18 -2.16 3.92
N ILE A 168 2.23 -1.33 3.50
CA ILE A 168 2.01 -0.05 4.15
C ILE A 168 1.00 -0.28 5.26
N ASP A 169 1.50 -0.33 6.48
CA ASP A 169 0.71 -0.53 7.68
C ASP A 169 0.81 0.71 8.56
N GLN A 170 0.01 0.74 9.61
CA GLN A 170 -0.05 1.93 10.45
C GLN A 170 1.29 2.27 11.10
N PRO A 171 2.00 1.32 11.74
CA PRO A 171 3.28 1.67 12.35
C PRO A 171 4.30 2.19 11.35
N THR A 172 4.30 1.66 10.14
CA THR A 172 5.23 2.10 9.10
C THR A 172 4.92 3.53 8.66
N LEU A 173 3.65 3.81 8.40
CA LEU A 173 3.26 5.14 7.96
C LEU A 173 3.54 6.16 9.04
N ASP A 174 3.28 5.81 10.31
CA ASP A 174 3.59 6.68 11.43
C ASP A 174 5.09 6.95 11.54
N ALA A 175 5.91 5.91 11.38
CA ALA A 175 7.37 6.06 11.46
C ALA A 175 7.90 6.96 10.35
N LEU A 176 7.25 6.92 9.18
CA LEU A 176 7.65 7.77 8.06
C LEU A 176 7.15 9.21 8.20
N GLY A 177 6.39 9.50 9.25
CA GLY A 177 5.88 10.85 9.46
C GLY A 177 4.65 11.20 8.64
N MET A 178 3.94 10.18 8.18
CA MET A 178 2.78 10.36 7.30
C MET A 178 1.47 9.93 7.95
N GLY A 179 1.53 9.43 9.16
CA GLY A 179 0.36 8.91 9.86
C GLY A 179 -0.61 9.93 10.41
#